data_48d8d76670e5bfc583a5a446f15dfa90
#
_entry.id   48d8d76670e5bfc583a5a446f15dfa90
#
_cell.length_a   1.000
_cell.length_b   1.000
_cell.length_c   1.000
_cell.angle_alpha   90.00
_cell.angle_beta   90.00
_cell.angle_gamma   90.00
#
_symmetry.space_group_name_H-M   'P 1'
#
loop_
_entity.id
_entity.type
_entity.pdbx_description
1 polymer ?
#
loop_
_entity_poly.entity_id
_entity_poly.type
_entity_poly.pdbx_seq_one_letter_code
_entity_poly.pdbx_strand_id
1 'polypeptide(L)'
;LSSVTPADNKAAEKMIADDRIKVVLSEISSRIHIEVVARCGDEYAEVIIWDSHTNITCIKHNGKIVEGNDSPAYEQSESAEPPIIHKYTLQDFVNLVNEVSFEDIAFIKEAYTVNLNLYDLAMASDRTTFAKSLYKNNGNITISDNAVDTASLLCNAAIEARVLGLDAPAMSITGSGAHGIIATLPLYGYCKIHNIEEEKLIRATALSYLVCTYIKEYSGKLSAFCGCAIAAGSGMASALVYLDGGDTEAISRCLNNMASSITGMICDGGNHGCVMKGVSAVDTAFRSKDFAMAGI
;
A
#
# COMPACT_ATOMS: atom_id res chain seq x y z
N LEU A 1 -3.05 -8.82 -16.88
CA LEU A 1 -4.43 -8.25 -16.93
C LEU A 1 -4.70 -7.45 -18.21
N SER A 2 -3.65 -6.98 -18.90
CA SER A 2 -3.78 -6.24 -20.18
C SER A 2 -4.41 -7.05 -21.32
N SER A 3 -4.54 -8.37 -21.16
CA SER A 3 -5.18 -9.27 -22.13
C SER A 3 -6.66 -9.58 -21.80
N VAL A 4 -7.19 -9.09 -20.68
CA VAL A 4 -8.59 -9.33 -20.29
C VAL A 4 -9.51 -8.43 -21.08
N THR A 5 -10.49 -9.03 -21.75
CA THR A 5 -11.46 -8.33 -22.59
C THR A 5 -12.80 -8.12 -21.84
N PRO A 6 -13.69 -7.23 -22.33
CA PRO A 6 -15.05 -7.12 -21.79
C PRO A 6 -15.84 -8.44 -21.85
N ALA A 7 -15.56 -9.30 -22.84
CA ALA A 7 -16.18 -10.62 -22.95
C ALA A 7 -15.73 -11.56 -21.82
N ASP A 8 -14.45 -11.51 -21.45
CA ASP A 8 -13.90 -12.30 -20.34
C ASP A 8 -14.50 -11.86 -19.00
N ASN A 9 -14.65 -10.56 -18.79
CA ASN A 9 -15.31 -10.02 -17.60
C ASN A 9 -16.75 -10.53 -17.49
N LYS A 10 -17.51 -10.48 -18.59
CA LYS A 10 -18.89 -10.97 -18.63
C LYS A 10 -18.97 -12.48 -18.39
N ALA A 11 -17.99 -13.25 -18.88
CA ALA A 11 -17.90 -14.68 -18.62
C ALA A 11 -17.60 -14.96 -17.15
N ALA A 12 -16.71 -14.19 -16.51
CA ALA A 12 -16.39 -14.30 -15.10
C ALA A 12 -17.59 -13.94 -14.21
N GLU A 13 -18.32 -12.86 -14.52
CA GLU A 13 -19.57 -12.48 -13.83
C GLU A 13 -20.59 -13.60 -13.89
N LYS A 14 -20.75 -14.25 -15.06
CA LYS A 14 -21.64 -15.40 -15.22
C LYS A 14 -21.18 -16.59 -14.36
N MET A 15 -19.89 -16.88 -14.29
CA MET A 15 -19.37 -17.96 -13.45
C MET A 15 -19.67 -17.71 -11.96
N ILE A 16 -19.59 -16.46 -11.52
CA ILE A 16 -19.96 -16.08 -10.13
C ILE A 16 -21.47 -16.27 -9.92
N ALA A 17 -22.30 -15.77 -10.83
CA ALA A 17 -23.75 -15.89 -10.75
C ALA A 17 -24.25 -17.35 -10.78
N ASP A 18 -23.54 -18.22 -11.49
CA ASP A 18 -23.82 -19.66 -11.59
C ASP A 18 -23.22 -20.46 -10.38
N ASP A 19 -22.73 -19.81 -9.33
CA ASP A 19 -22.05 -20.40 -8.15
C ASP A 19 -20.88 -21.36 -8.51
N ARG A 20 -20.17 -21.06 -9.60
CA ARG A 20 -19.05 -21.85 -10.09
C ARG A 20 -17.71 -21.47 -9.46
N ILE A 21 -17.63 -20.32 -8.79
CA ILE A 21 -16.45 -19.85 -8.06
C ILE A 21 -16.81 -19.84 -6.57
N LYS A 22 -16.03 -20.60 -5.78
CA LYS A 22 -16.20 -20.67 -4.33
C LYS A 22 -14.91 -20.20 -3.66
N VAL A 23 -15.04 -19.31 -2.69
CA VAL A 23 -13.93 -18.88 -1.84
C VAL A 23 -14.22 -19.35 -0.43
N VAL A 24 -13.31 -20.11 0.15
CA VAL A 24 -13.47 -20.74 1.47
C VAL A 24 -12.28 -20.33 2.34
N LEU A 25 -12.55 -20.00 3.60
CA LEU A 25 -11.48 -19.77 4.56
C LEU A 25 -10.84 -21.09 4.94
N SER A 26 -9.51 -21.19 4.81
CA SER A 26 -8.75 -22.35 5.25
C SER A 26 -8.63 -22.37 6.77
N GLU A 27 -8.65 -23.59 7.36
CA GLU A 27 -8.35 -23.80 8.79
C GLU A 27 -6.84 -23.79 9.07
N ILE A 28 -6.02 -23.69 8.03
CA ILE A 28 -4.57 -23.69 8.15
C ILE A 28 -4.09 -22.33 8.68
N SER A 29 -3.42 -22.35 9.83
CA SER A 29 -2.81 -21.17 10.45
C SER A 29 -1.39 -20.98 9.92
N SER A 30 -1.26 -20.29 8.79
CA SER A 30 0.01 -19.87 8.20
C SER A 30 -0.07 -18.38 7.84
N ARG A 31 1.08 -17.72 7.65
CA ARG A 31 1.11 -16.31 7.21
C ARG A 31 0.48 -16.14 5.84
N ILE A 32 0.72 -17.08 4.92
CA ILE A 32 0.12 -17.15 3.60
C ILE A 32 -0.10 -18.63 3.29
N HIS A 33 -1.36 -19.00 3.06
CA HIS A 33 -1.75 -20.28 2.49
C HIS A 33 -2.86 -20.04 1.48
N ILE A 34 -2.62 -20.40 0.23
CA ILE A 34 -3.58 -20.30 -0.85
C ILE A 34 -3.62 -21.65 -1.56
N GLU A 35 -4.79 -22.25 -1.60
CA GLU A 35 -5.06 -23.44 -2.38
C GLU A 35 -6.09 -23.10 -3.46
N VAL A 36 -5.76 -23.37 -4.71
CA VAL A 36 -6.63 -23.13 -5.86
C VAL A 36 -6.90 -24.44 -6.55
N VAL A 37 -8.18 -24.80 -6.67
CA VAL A 37 -8.63 -25.99 -7.39
C VAL A 37 -9.48 -25.55 -8.59
N ALA A 38 -9.05 -25.92 -9.79
CA ALA A 38 -9.80 -25.73 -11.02
C ALA A 38 -10.31 -27.09 -11.52
N ARG A 39 -11.61 -27.19 -11.85
CA ARG A 39 -12.27 -28.42 -12.32
C ARG A 39 -12.93 -28.20 -13.67
N CYS A 40 -12.80 -29.20 -14.54
CA CYS A 40 -13.48 -29.25 -15.84
C CYS A 40 -13.92 -30.69 -16.14
N GLY A 41 -15.20 -30.99 -15.97
CA GLY A 41 -15.70 -32.37 -16.01
C GLY A 41 -15.06 -33.22 -14.90
N ASP A 42 -14.47 -34.33 -15.27
CA ASP A 42 -13.79 -35.26 -14.35
C ASP A 42 -12.33 -34.87 -14.08
N GLU A 43 -11.80 -33.89 -14.81
CA GLU A 43 -10.43 -33.43 -14.68
C GLU A 43 -10.34 -32.27 -13.66
N TYR A 44 -9.27 -32.25 -12.86
CA TYR A 44 -8.98 -31.11 -12.00
C TYR A 44 -7.47 -30.89 -11.81
N ALA A 45 -7.12 -29.64 -11.58
CA ALA A 45 -5.79 -29.22 -11.20
C ALA A 45 -5.84 -28.48 -9.88
N GLU A 46 -4.79 -28.63 -9.07
CA GLU A 46 -4.64 -27.99 -7.77
C GLU A 46 -3.26 -27.33 -7.69
N VAL A 47 -3.21 -26.11 -7.18
CA VAL A 47 -1.97 -25.38 -6.94
C VAL A 47 -1.99 -24.90 -5.49
N ILE A 48 -0.92 -25.17 -4.75
CA ILE A 48 -0.74 -24.74 -3.37
C ILE A 48 0.40 -23.71 -3.31
N ILE A 49 0.11 -22.57 -2.70
CA ILE A 49 1.06 -21.49 -2.41
C ILE A 49 1.19 -21.38 -0.89
N TRP A 50 2.45 -21.32 -0.39
CA TRP A 50 2.73 -21.31 1.03
C TRP A 50 3.79 -20.27 1.40
N ASP A 51 3.63 -19.61 2.56
CA ASP A 51 4.50 -18.61 3.19
C ASP A 51 4.76 -17.32 2.39
N SER A 52 4.80 -17.36 1.09
CA SER A 52 4.92 -16.18 0.24
C SER A 52 4.04 -16.31 -1.01
N HIS A 53 3.54 -15.19 -1.53
CA HIS A 53 2.61 -15.17 -2.67
C HIS A 53 3.19 -15.77 -3.98
N THR A 54 4.49 -15.94 -4.07
CA THR A 54 5.18 -16.49 -5.23
C THR A 54 5.75 -17.89 -4.99
N ASN A 55 5.60 -18.43 -3.78
CA ASN A 55 6.13 -19.74 -3.43
C ASN A 55 5.08 -20.82 -3.70
N ILE A 56 5.05 -21.33 -4.93
CA ILE A 56 4.26 -22.51 -5.28
C ILE A 56 4.97 -23.74 -4.71
N THR A 57 4.35 -24.39 -3.76
CA THR A 57 4.93 -25.55 -3.07
C THR A 57 4.45 -26.89 -3.63
N CYS A 58 3.28 -26.91 -4.26
CA CYS A 58 2.75 -28.13 -4.86
C CYS A 58 1.84 -27.82 -6.05
N ILE A 59 1.97 -28.62 -7.10
CA ILE A 59 1.03 -28.66 -8.22
C ILE A 59 0.57 -30.12 -8.39
N LYS A 60 -0.76 -30.32 -8.44
CA LYS A 60 -1.36 -31.63 -8.67
C LYS A 60 -2.26 -31.61 -9.91
N HIS A 61 -2.35 -32.75 -10.57
CA HIS A 61 -3.32 -33.03 -11.61
C HIS A 61 -4.03 -34.37 -11.30
N ASN A 62 -5.34 -34.33 -11.16
CA ASN A 62 -6.17 -35.47 -10.78
C ASN A 62 -5.64 -36.20 -9.53
N GLY A 63 -5.22 -35.45 -8.51
CA GLY A 63 -4.68 -35.96 -7.25
C GLY A 63 -3.23 -36.48 -7.30
N LYS A 64 -2.58 -36.47 -8.46
CA LYS A 64 -1.17 -36.85 -8.59
C LYS A 64 -0.30 -35.62 -8.55
N ILE A 65 0.73 -35.63 -7.71
CA ILE A 65 1.73 -34.55 -7.65
C ILE A 65 2.49 -34.50 -8.97
N VAL A 66 2.46 -33.34 -9.63
CA VAL A 66 3.22 -33.06 -10.85
C VAL A 66 4.51 -32.33 -10.50
N GLU A 67 4.45 -31.44 -9.49
CA GLU A 67 5.58 -30.64 -9.04
C GLU A 67 5.46 -30.35 -7.54
N GLY A 68 6.60 -30.34 -6.85
CA GLY A 68 6.68 -29.97 -5.44
C GLY A 68 6.33 -31.08 -4.45
N ASN A 69 5.84 -30.71 -3.28
CA ASN A 69 5.54 -31.63 -2.17
C ASN A 69 4.19 -31.23 -1.52
N ASP A 70 3.34 -32.23 -1.27
CA ASP A 70 2.00 -32.07 -0.68
C ASP A 70 2.03 -31.73 0.82
N SER A 71 3.12 -32.02 1.47
CA SER A 71 3.34 -31.65 2.87
C SER A 71 4.52 -30.68 2.93
N PRO A 72 4.28 -29.38 2.91
CA PRO A 72 5.34 -28.46 3.29
C PRO A 72 5.76 -28.86 4.71
N ALA A 73 7.02 -29.24 4.87
CA ALA A 73 7.57 -29.45 6.18
C ALA A 73 7.28 -28.17 6.99
N TYR A 74 6.55 -28.31 8.07
CA TYR A 74 6.37 -27.27 9.09
C TYR A 74 7.72 -27.15 9.80
N GLU A 75 8.74 -26.77 9.06
CA GLU A 75 9.91 -26.17 9.67
C GLU A 75 9.46 -24.78 10.08
N GLN A 76 8.92 -24.71 11.30
CA GLN A 76 9.05 -23.50 12.07
C GLN A 76 10.55 -23.17 12.05
N SER A 77 10.94 -22.33 11.13
CA SER A 77 12.23 -21.67 11.22
C SER A 77 12.15 -20.70 12.41
N GLU A 78 12.23 -21.27 13.62
CA GLU A 78 12.35 -20.54 14.88
C GLU A 78 13.61 -19.68 14.96
N SER A 79 14.40 -19.64 13.88
CA SER A 79 15.66 -18.90 13.83
C SER A 79 15.81 -17.98 12.62
N ALA A 80 14.71 -17.48 12.04
CA ALA A 80 14.87 -16.36 11.11
C ALA A 80 15.41 -15.16 11.91
N GLU A 81 16.64 -14.73 11.59
CA GLU A 81 17.14 -13.46 12.12
C GLU A 81 16.08 -12.37 11.92
N PRO A 82 15.87 -11.49 12.92
CA PRO A 82 14.93 -10.40 12.76
C PRO A 82 15.28 -9.59 11.51
N PRO A 83 14.28 -9.04 10.80
CA PRO A 83 14.51 -8.23 9.62
C PRO A 83 15.58 -7.17 9.89
N ILE A 84 16.49 -6.99 8.96
CA ILE A 84 17.65 -6.10 9.13
C ILE A 84 17.23 -4.68 9.53
N ILE A 85 16.07 -4.22 9.05
CA ILE A 85 15.55 -2.89 9.35
C ILE A 85 15.25 -2.69 10.84
N HIS A 86 14.97 -3.77 11.58
CA HIS A 86 14.71 -3.71 13.04
C HIS A 86 15.99 -3.49 13.86
N LYS A 87 17.18 -3.56 13.23
CA LYS A 87 18.45 -3.23 13.89
C LYS A 87 18.71 -1.72 13.98
N TYR A 88 17.89 -0.91 13.29
CA TYR A 88 18.04 0.54 13.18
C TYR A 88 16.93 1.28 13.92
N THR A 89 17.28 2.46 14.41
CA THR A 89 16.38 3.39 15.10
C THR A 89 15.79 4.41 14.15
N LEU A 90 14.78 5.15 14.60
CA LEU A 90 14.24 6.29 13.85
C LEU A 90 15.31 7.33 13.55
N GLN A 91 16.25 7.56 14.48
CA GLN A 91 17.38 8.49 14.26
C GLN A 91 18.29 8.01 13.13
N ASP A 92 18.53 6.69 13.03
CA ASP A 92 19.33 6.14 11.94
C ASP A 92 18.65 6.35 10.58
N PHE A 93 17.32 6.26 10.52
CA PHE A 93 16.57 6.55 9.31
C PHE A 93 16.68 8.03 8.91
N VAL A 94 16.57 8.94 9.86
CA VAL A 94 16.73 10.38 9.61
C VAL A 94 18.16 10.69 9.16
N ASN A 95 19.17 10.12 9.80
CA ASN A 95 20.55 10.27 9.41
C ASN A 95 20.79 9.76 7.99
N LEU A 96 20.29 8.53 7.69
CA LEU A 96 20.43 7.93 6.35
C LEU A 96 19.86 8.85 5.25
N VAL A 97 18.64 9.35 5.41
CA VAL A 97 18.01 10.18 4.36
C VAL A 97 18.67 11.55 4.21
N ASN A 98 19.37 12.04 5.24
CA ASN A 98 20.15 13.28 5.16
C ASN A 98 21.53 13.07 4.50
N GLU A 99 22.16 11.92 4.72
CA GLU A 99 23.56 11.67 4.36
C GLU A 99 23.72 10.88 3.05
N VAL A 100 22.73 10.07 2.66
CA VAL A 100 22.78 9.27 1.43
C VAL A 100 22.92 10.18 0.20
N SER A 101 23.73 9.76 -0.78
CA SER A 101 23.83 10.52 -2.03
C SER A 101 22.48 10.58 -2.74
N PHE A 102 22.19 11.70 -3.40
CA PHE A 102 20.92 11.83 -4.11
C PHE A 102 20.80 10.81 -5.25
N GLU A 103 21.91 10.51 -5.90
CA GLU A 103 21.99 9.54 -6.98
C GLU A 103 21.52 8.15 -6.54
N ASP A 104 21.86 7.74 -5.32
CA ASP A 104 21.49 6.42 -4.78
C ASP A 104 19.99 6.28 -4.48
N ILE A 105 19.28 7.38 -4.27
CA ILE A 105 17.84 7.38 -3.98
C ILE A 105 16.99 7.99 -5.10
N ALA A 106 17.62 8.49 -6.17
CA ALA A 106 16.92 9.15 -7.29
C ALA A 106 15.91 8.22 -8.01
N PHE A 107 16.10 6.90 -7.95
CA PHE A 107 15.16 5.92 -8.52
C PHE A 107 13.73 6.05 -7.92
N ILE A 108 13.60 6.61 -6.71
CA ILE A 108 12.30 6.86 -6.07
C ILE A 108 11.40 7.76 -6.92
N LYS A 109 11.97 8.58 -7.80
CA LYS A 109 11.21 9.42 -8.77
C LYS A 109 10.23 8.61 -9.61
N GLU A 110 10.57 7.37 -9.94
CA GLU A 110 9.71 6.49 -10.72
C GLU A 110 8.35 6.26 -10.03
N ALA A 111 8.33 6.23 -8.70
CA ALA A 111 7.11 6.05 -7.94
C ALA A 111 6.08 7.18 -8.21
N TYR A 112 6.54 8.40 -8.40
CA TYR A 112 5.69 9.54 -8.73
C TYR A 112 5.13 9.41 -10.15
N THR A 113 5.97 9.08 -11.13
CA THR A 113 5.55 8.87 -12.52
C THR A 113 4.48 7.79 -12.60
N VAL A 114 4.69 6.65 -11.96
CA VAL A 114 3.76 5.52 -11.97
C VAL A 114 2.46 5.86 -11.24
N ASN A 115 2.55 6.42 -10.02
CA ASN A 115 1.37 6.65 -9.20
C ASN A 115 0.53 7.86 -9.68
N LEU A 116 1.15 8.89 -10.27
CA LEU A 116 0.42 10.01 -10.89
C LEU A 116 -0.37 9.55 -12.12
N ASN A 117 0.14 8.59 -12.89
CA ASN A 117 -0.62 8.01 -14.00
C ASN A 117 -1.93 7.35 -13.52
N LEU A 118 -1.95 6.74 -12.32
CA LEU A 118 -3.20 6.23 -11.72
C LEU A 118 -4.17 7.37 -11.38
N TYR A 119 -3.67 8.50 -10.87
CA TYR A 119 -4.48 9.70 -10.65
C TYR A 119 -5.12 10.19 -11.97
N ASP A 120 -4.33 10.31 -13.03
CA ASP A 120 -4.81 10.75 -14.35
C ASP A 120 -5.88 9.82 -14.90
N LEU A 121 -5.68 8.51 -14.80
CA LEU A 121 -6.69 7.51 -15.19
C LEU A 121 -7.96 7.59 -14.34
N ALA A 122 -7.84 7.85 -13.03
CA ALA A 122 -9.00 8.05 -12.17
C ALA A 122 -9.83 9.25 -12.62
N MET A 123 -9.16 10.36 -12.93
CA MET A 123 -9.83 11.57 -13.38
C MET A 123 -10.51 11.41 -14.74
N ALA A 124 -9.93 10.62 -15.64
CA ALA A 124 -10.47 10.35 -16.97
C ALA A 124 -11.59 9.28 -16.97
N SER A 125 -11.70 8.45 -15.94
CA SER A 125 -12.61 7.31 -15.89
C SER A 125 -14.03 7.71 -15.47
N ASP A 126 -15.04 7.16 -16.14
CA ASP A 126 -16.44 7.30 -15.73
C ASP A 126 -16.81 6.37 -14.56
N ARG A 127 -15.95 5.42 -14.20
CA ARG A 127 -16.16 4.46 -13.13
C ARG A 127 -15.83 5.03 -11.75
N THR A 128 -15.04 6.10 -11.67
CA THR A 128 -14.64 6.73 -10.42
C THR A 128 -15.72 7.65 -9.85
N THR A 129 -15.88 7.63 -8.55
CA THR A 129 -16.85 8.43 -7.81
C THR A 129 -16.18 9.30 -6.74
N PHE A 130 -15.28 8.72 -5.95
CA PHE A 130 -14.51 9.44 -4.93
C PHE A 130 -13.58 10.47 -5.55
N ALA A 131 -12.84 10.11 -6.61
CA ALA A 131 -11.93 11.03 -7.30
C ALA A 131 -12.65 12.31 -7.76
N LYS A 132 -13.84 12.16 -8.35
CA LYS A 132 -14.66 13.31 -8.80
C LYS A 132 -15.16 14.16 -7.64
N SER A 133 -15.57 13.52 -6.52
CA SER A 133 -16.01 14.21 -5.31
C SER A 133 -14.86 14.98 -4.65
N LEU A 134 -13.70 14.33 -4.49
CA LEU A 134 -12.50 14.96 -3.93
C LEU A 134 -11.99 16.11 -4.81
N TYR A 135 -12.04 15.96 -6.14
CA TYR A 135 -11.70 17.04 -7.07
C TYR A 135 -12.61 18.26 -6.89
N LYS A 136 -13.92 18.04 -6.73
CA LYS A 136 -14.88 19.11 -6.45
C LYS A 136 -14.58 19.79 -5.11
N ASN A 137 -14.29 18.99 -4.07
CA ASN A 137 -13.94 19.52 -2.74
C ASN A 137 -12.65 20.35 -2.78
N ASN A 138 -11.68 19.96 -3.62
CA ASN A 138 -10.42 20.68 -3.84
C ASN A 138 -10.58 21.91 -4.77
N GLY A 139 -11.79 22.39 -4.99
CA GLY A 139 -12.07 23.56 -5.81
C GLY A 139 -12.05 23.35 -7.32
N ASN A 140 -12.22 22.11 -7.79
CA ASN A 140 -12.12 21.68 -9.19
C ASN A 140 -10.74 21.95 -9.82
N ILE A 141 -9.69 21.86 -9.03
CA ILE A 141 -8.29 21.93 -9.48
C ILE A 141 -7.48 20.82 -8.84
N THR A 142 -6.42 20.39 -9.52
CA THR A 142 -5.57 19.29 -9.03
C THR A 142 -4.74 19.71 -7.83
N ILE A 143 -4.14 20.88 -7.88
CA ILE A 143 -3.34 21.48 -6.81
C ILE A 143 -4.01 22.79 -6.41
N SER A 144 -4.58 22.82 -5.21
CA SER A 144 -5.14 24.04 -4.58
C SER A 144 -4.16 24.58 -3.53
N ASP A 145 -4.52 25.64 -2.85
CA ASP A 145 -3.81 26.16 -1.68
C ASP A 145 -4.13 25.37 -0.39
N ASN A 146 -5.10 24.46 -0.43
CA ASN A 146 -5.40 23.53 0.67
C ASN A 146 -4.55 22.25 0.54
N ALA A 147 -3.55 22.13 1.40
CA ALA A 147 -2.61 21.02 1.37
C ALA A 147 -3.28 19.67 1.70
N VAL A 148 -4.25 19.64 2.61
CA VAL A 148 -4.96 18.40 2.99
C VAL A 148 -5.84 17.90 1.83
N ASP A 149 -6.65 18.80 1.25
CA ASP A 149 -7.55 18.44 0.16
C ASP A 149 -6.78 18.02 -1.09
N THR A 150 -5.68 18.73 -1.42
CA THR A 150 -4.80 18.36 -2.54
C THR A 150 -4.15 16.97 -2.31
N ALA A 151 -3.58 16.74 -1.13
CA ALA A 151 -2.97 15.47 -0.77
C ALA A 151 -3.99 14.32 -0.80
N SER A 152 -5.19 14.58 -0.25
CA SER A 152 -6.30 13.61 -0.25
C SER A 152 -6.78 13.29 -1.66
N LEU A 153 -6.94 14.29 -2.53
CA LEU A 153 -7.33 14.11 -3.92
C LEU A 153 -6.32 13.24 -4.68
N LEU A 154 -5.04 13.63 -4.70
CA LEU A 154 -4.01 12.90 -5.45
C LEU A 154 -3.89 11.45 -4.99
N CYS A 155 -3.84 11.24 -3.69
CA CYS A 155 -3.72 9.93 -3.07
C CYS A 155 -4.94 9.04 -3.37
N ASN A 156 -6.11 9.54 -3.05
CA ASN A 156 -7.32 8.71 -3.00
C ASN A 156 -7.95 8.49 -4.39
N ALA A 157 -7.73 9.39 -5.34
CA ALA A 157 -8.05 9.13 -6.74
C ALA A 157 -7.19 7.98 -7.31
N ALA A 158 -5.88 7.97 -7.02
CA ALA A 158 -5.00 6.89 -7.44
C ALA A 158 -5.37 5.55 -6.75
N ILE A 159 -5.77 5.57 -5.47
CA ILE A 159 -6.28 4.38 -4.78
C ILE A 159 -7.56 3.89 -5.44
N GLU A 160 -8.49 4.78 -5.80
CA GLU A 160 -9.74 4.40 -6.47
C GLU A 160 -9.46 3.74 -7.82
N ALA A 161 -8.58 4.32 -8.65
CA ALA A 161 -8.16 3.72 -9.92
C ALA A 161 -7.64 2.30 -9.72
N ARG A 162 -6.76 2.11 -8.73
CA ARG A 162 -6.17 0.82 -8.41
C ARG A 162 -7.22 -0.21 -7.97
N VAL A 163 -8.12 0.13 -7.04
CA VAL A 163 -9.11 -0.83 -6.52
C VAL A 163 -10.23 -1.13 -7.51
N LEU A 164 -10.49 -0.24 -8.45
CA LEU A 164 -11.38 -0.47 -9.59
C LEU A 164 -10.71 -1.28 -10.71
N GLY A 165 -9.41 -1.56 -10.61
CA GLY A 165 -8.67 -2.30 -11.62
C GLY A 165 -8.53 -1.56 -12.93
N LEU A 166 -8.32 -0.24 -12.90
CA LEU A 166 -8.00 0.51 -14.11
C LEU A 166 -6.61 0.07 -14.65
N ASP A 167 -6.43 0.13 -15.94
CA ASP A 167 -5.28 -0.49 -16.63
C ASP A 167 -3.99 0.33 -16.49
N ALA A 168 -3.47 0.39 -15.26
CA ALA A 168 -2.15 0.91 -14.95
C ALA A 168 -1.55 0.24 -13.72
N PRO A 169 -0.21 0.13 -13.67
CA PRO A 169 0.48 -0.35 -12.49
C PRO A 169 0.42 0.67 -11.34
N ALA A 170 0.52 0.20 -10.10
CA ALA A 170 0.85 1.02 -8.94
C ALA A 170 2.27 0.70 -8.49
N MET A 171 3.09 1.72 -8.26
CA MET A 171 4.37 1.52 -7.58
C MET A 171 4.08 1.11 -6.15
N SER A 172 4.49 -0.10 -5.81
CA SER A 172 4.19 -0.68 -4.50
C SER A 172 5.36 -0.59 -3.54
N ILE A 173 5.06 -0.56 -2.25
CA ILE A 173 6.01 -0.82 -1.18
C ILE A 173 5.42 -1.89 -0.25
N THR A 174 6.26 -2.73 0.32
CA THR A 174 5.84 -3.79 1.27
C THR A 174 4.76 -4.74 0.72
N GLY A 175 4.74 -4.93 -0.60
CA GLY A 175 3.80 -5.83 -1.29
C GLY A 175 2.41 -5.22 -1.57
N SER A 176 2.20 -3.91 -1.38
CA SER A 176 0.92 -3.25 -1.64
C SER A 176 1.08 -1.95 -2.43
N GLY A 177 0.34 -1.83 -3.55
CA GLY A 177 0.28 -0.60 -4.31
C GLY A 177 -0.36 0.56 -3.54
N ALA A 178 -1.36 0.29 -2.69
CA ALA A 178 -1.95 1.33 -1.85
C ALA A 178 -0.95 1.88 -0.82
N HIS A 179 -0.04 1.04 -0.30
CA HIS A 179 1.05 1.53 0.56
C HIS A 179 1.95 2.51 -0.20
N GLY A 180 2.36 2.15 -1.44
CA GLY A 180 3.19 3.02 -2.25
C GLY A 180 2.51 4.33 -2.63
N ILE A 181 1.21 4.31 -2.93
CA ILE A 181 0.43 5.51 -3.25
C ILE A 181 0.35 6.45 -2.03
N ILE A 182 -0.02 5.94 -0.85
CA ILE A 182 -0.15 6.73 0.39
C ILE A 182 1.21 7.26 0.84
N ALA A 183 2.27 6.48 0.69
CA ALA A 183 3.61 6.89 1.08
C ALA A 183 4.22 7.97 0.18
N THR A 184 3.61 8.29 -0.97
CA THR A 184 4.17 9.20 -1.99
C THR A 184 3.27 10.39 -2.35
N LEU A 185 2.08 10.13 -2.90
CA LEU A 185 1.30 11.19 -3.54
C LEU A 185 0.89 12.35 -2.61
N PRO A 186 0.58 12.13 -1.31
CA PRO A 186 0.35 13.24 -0.39
C PRO A 186 1.57 14.16 -0.26
N LEU A 187 2.78 13.59 -0.22
CA LEU A 187 4.03 14.34 -0.14
C LEU A 187 4.27 15.20 -1.39
N TYR A 188 3.94 14.63 -2.57
CA TYR A 188 4.01 15.36 -3.83
C TYR A 188 3.10 16.60 -3.81
N GLY A 189 1.83 16.40 -3.43
CA GLY A 189 0.87 17.50 -3.32
C GLY A 189 1.37 18.60 -2.36
N TYR A 190 1.85 18.17 -1.19
CA TYR A 190 2.43 19.08 -0.19
C TYR A 190 3.61 19.88 -0.74
N CYS A 191 4.58 19.23 -1.36
CA CYS A 191 5.75 19.89 -1.93
C CYS A 191 5.39 20.86 -3.06
N LYS A 192 4.39 20.52 -3.90
CA LYS A 192 3.94 21.43 -4.96
C LYS A 192 3.35 22.73 -4.42
N ILE A 193 2.58 22.66 -3.34
CA ILE A 193 1.97 23.85 -2.72
C ILE A 193 3.03 24.74 -2.05
N HIS A 194 3.98 24.10 -1.35
CA HIS A 194 5.00 24.82 -0.58
C HIS A 194 6.28 25.13 -1.38
N ASN A 195 6.31 24.84 -2.70
CA ASN A 195 7.48 25.04 -3.57
C ASN A 195 8.74 24.38 -3.01
N ILE A 196 8.60 23.16 -2.46
CA ILE A 196 9.71 22.38 -1.92
C ILE A 196 10.42 21.66 -3.08
N GLU A 197 11.76 21.74 -3.07
CA GLU A 197 12.62 21.16 -4.10
C GLU A 197 12.50 19.63 -4.18
N GLU A 198 12.71 19.10 -5.40
CA GLU A 198 12.56 17.68 -5.70
C GLU A 198 13.45 16.80 -4.82
N GLU A 199 14.69 17.20 -4.59
CA GLU A 199 15.61 16.43 -3.74
C GLU A 199 15.04 16.22 -2.34
N LYS A 200 14.49 17.29 -1.72
CA LYS A 200 13.89 17.19 -0.39
C LYS A 200 12.65 16.30 -0.40
N LEU A 201 11.84 16.34 -1.47
CA LEU A 201 10.72 15.42 -1.66
C LEU A 201 11.19 13.96 -1.71
N ILE A 202 12.23 13.64 -2.47
CA ILE A 202 12.77 12.28 -2.60
C ILE A 202 13.33 11.78 -1.27
N ARG A 203 14.07 12.60 -0.53
CA ARG A 203 14.57 12.27 0.83
C ARG A 203 13.43 12.01 1.81
N ALA A 204 12.41 12.85 1.81
CA ALA A 204 11.21 12.65 2.62
C ALA A 204 10.48 11.34 2.25
N THR A 205 10.42 11.00 0.96
CA THR A 205 9.81 9.77 0.49
C THR A 205 10.62 8.54 0.93
N ALA A 206 11.94 8.62 0.89
CA ALA A 206 12.80 7.56 1.43
C ALA A 206 12.52 7.32 2.92
N LEU A 207 12.37 8.38 3.72
CA LEU A 207 11.97 8.27 5.13
C LEU A 207 10.58 7.63 5.29
N SER A 208 9.60 8.05 4.47
CA SER A 208 8.26 7.45 4.44
C SER A 208 8.32 5.95 4.18
N TYR A 209 9.15 5.53 3.24
CA TYR A 209 9.35 4.12 2.89
C TYR A 209 10.00 3.32 4.02
N LEU A 210 11.02 3.87 4.67
CA LEU A 210 11.71 3.23 5.80
C LEU A 210 10.75 2.99 6.96
N VAL A 211 9.98 4.01 7.36
CA VAL A 211 8.99 3.90 8.45
C VAL A 211 7.88 2.91 8.08
N CYS A 212 7.34 2.99 6.87
CA CYS A 212 6.33 2.04 6.40
C CYS A 212 6.85 0.59 6.44
N THR A 213 8.06 0.36 5.94
CA THR A 213 8.69 -0.96 5.90
C THR A 213 8.94 -1.47 7.32
N TYR A 214 9.48 -0.63 8.20
CA TYR A 214 9.71 -0.98 9.59
C TYR A 214 8.44 -1.52 10.28
N ILE A 215 7.33 -0.81 10.16
CA ILE A 215 6.04 -1.22 10.73
C ILE A 215 5.55 -2.52 10.07
N LYS A 216 5.68 -2.63 8.75
CA LYS A 216 5.19 -3.81 8.01
C LYS A 216 5.99 -5.07 8.28
N GLU A 217 7.27 -4.98 8.57
CA GLU A 217 8.07 -6.15 8.96
C GLU A 217 7.63 -6.76 10.29
N TYR A 218 7.07 -5.95 11.22
CA TYR A 218 6.43 -6.49 12.44
C TYR A 218 5.08 -7.16 12.16
N SER A 219 4.29 -6.60 11.26
CA SER A 219 2.92 -7.08 11.02
C SER A 219 2.82 -8.17 9.94
N GLY A 220 3.89 -8.40 9.19
CA GLY A 220 3.91 -9.28 8.03
C GLY A 220 3.23 -8.67 6.79
N LYS A 221 3.32 -9.38 5.67
CA LYS A 221 2.78 -8.93 4.37
C LYS A 221 1.26 -8.74 4.40
N LEU A 222 0.55 -9.70 5.01
CA LEU A 222 -0.88 -9.60 5.33
C LEU A 222 -1.04 -9.36 6.82
N SER A 223 -1.85 -8.38 7.20
CA SER A 223 -2.08 -8.03 8.59
C SER A 223 -3.57 -7.81 8.86
N ALA A 224 -4.02 -8.11 10.07
CA ALA A 224 -5.38 -7.85 10.50
C ALA A 224 -5.69 -6.34 10.57
N PHE A 225 -4.69 -5.50 10.84
CA PHE A 225 -4.85 -4.05 10.77
C PHE A 225 -4.66 -3.52 9.33
N CYS A 226 -5.24 -2.36 9.04
CA CYS A 226 -5.09 -1.70 7.75
C CYS A 226 -3.68 -1.15 7.57
N GLY A 227 -2.78 -1.91 6.89
CA GLY A 227 -1.42 -1.48 6.60
C GLY A 227 -1.34 -0.19 5.78
N CYS A 228 -2.34 0.06 4.94
CA CYS A 228 -2.42 1.29 4.14
C CYS A 228 -2.51 2.54 5.04
N ALA A 229 -3.47 2.56 5.96
CA ALA A 229 -3.65 3.69 6.85
C ALA A 229 -2.58 3.74 7.94
N ILE A 230 -2.27 2.60 8.57
CA ILE A 230 -1.41 2.58 9.75
C ILE A 230 0.07 2.64 9.36
N ALA A 231 0.56 1.74 8.51
CA ALA A 231 1.99 1.72 8.19
C ALA A 231 2.37 2.79 7.16
N ALA A 232 1.70 2.85 6.01
CA ALA A 232 2.00 3.84 5.00
C ALA A 232 1.58 5.26 5.43
N GLY A 233 0.46 5.39 6.16
CA GLY A 233 0.05 6.66 6.76
C GLY A 233 1.05 7.18 7.78
N SER A 234 1.62 6.32 8.63
CA SER A 234 2.69 6.72 9.56
C SER A 234 3.98 7.11 8.84
N GLY A 235 4.32 6.42 7.75
CA GLY A 235 5.44 6.81 6.89
C GLY A 235 5.24 8.19 6.29
N MET A 236 4.07 8.43 5.68
CA MET A 236 3.67 9.75 5.16
C MET A 236 3.73 10.84 6.24
N ALA A 237 3.18 10.58 7.43
CA ALA A 237 3.17 11.54 8.54
C ALA A 237 4.59 11.92 8.98
N SER A 238 5.49 10.94 9.11
CA SER A 238 6.91 11.16 9.41
C SER A 238 7.59 12.05 8.37
N ALA A 239 7.31 11.78 7.09
CA ALA A 239 7.86 12.55 5.98
C ALA A 239 7.33 13.98 5.94
N LEU A 240 6.06 14.23 6.28
CA LEU A 240 5.49 15.58 6.40
C LEU A 240 6.19 16.39 7.50
N VAL A 241 6.45 15.78 8.67
CA VAL A 241 7.23 16.42 9.74
C VAL A 241 8.65 16.77 9.26
N TYR A 242 9.31 15.84 8.54
CA TYR A 242 10.64 16.07 7.96
C TYR A 242 10.63 17.23 6.92
N LEU A 243 9.61 17.32 6.08
CA LEU A 243 9.45 18.40 5.11
C LEU A 243 9.31 19.78 5.78
N ASP A 244 8.65 19.82 6.93
CA ASP A 244 8.50 21.05 7.76
C ASP A 244 9.75 21.36 8.60
N GLY A 245 10.81 20.54 8.51
CA GLY A 245 12.04 20.74 9.25
C GLY A 245 11.99 20.26 10.71
N GLY A 246 11.00 19.42 11.05
CA GLY A 246 10.95 18.79 12.37
C GLY A 246 12.09 17.76 12.58
N ASP A 247 12.53 17.65 13.82
CA ASP A 247 13.56 16.74 14.24
C ASP A 247 13.01 15.32 14.52
N THR A 248 13.89 14.39 14.88
CA THR A 248 13.52 13.01 15.21
C THR A 248 12.54 12.92 16.37
N GLU A 249 12.60 13.84 17.33
CA GLU A 249 11.66 13.89 18.44
C GLU A 249 10.27 14.32 18.00
N ALA A 250 10.17 15.31 17.11
CA ALA A 250 8.90 15.70 16.50
C ALA A 250 8.31 14.57 15.64
N ILE A 251 9.14 13.84 14.89
CA ILE A 251 8.68 12.64 14.13
C ILE A 251 8.16 11.57 15.12
N SER A 252 8.84 11.33 16.24
CA SER A 252 8.40 10.38 17.27
C SER A 252 7.04 10.77 17.87
N ARG A 253 6.83 12.07 18.20
CA ARG A 253 5.51 12.56 18.64
C ARG A 253 4.44 12.34 17.58
N CYS A 254 4.75 12.63 16.32
CA CYS A 254 3.82 12.39 15.21
C CYS A 254 3.42 10.92 15.08
N LEU A 255 4.37 10.01 15.19
CA LEU A 255 4.11 8.57 15.19
C LEU A 255 3.23 8.13 16.37
N ASN A 256 3.44 8.68 17.56
CA ASN A 256 2.58 8.45 18.73
C ASN A 256 1.15 8.96 18.49
N ASN A 257 0.98 10.12 17.85
CA ASN A 257 -0.31 10.68 17.49
C ASN A 257 -1.03 9.79 16.45
N MET A 258 -0.31 9.30 15.45
CA MET A 258 -0.84 8.33 14.48
C MET A 258 -1.29 7.04 15.17
N ALA A 259 -0.45 6.48 16.04
CA ALA A 259 -0.77 5.26 16.80
C ALA A 259 -2.01 5.46 17.69
N SER A 260 -2.13 6.61 18.35
CA SER A 260 -3.27 6.90 19.23
C SER A 260 -4.60 7.08 18.48
N SER A 261 -4.57 7.39 17.19
CA SER A 261 -5.77 7.74 16.41
C SER A 261 -6.29 6.60 15.52
N ILE A 262 -5.43 5.93 14.76
CA ILE A 262 -5.88 5.00 13.70
C ILE A 262 -5.49 3.54 13.89
N THR A 263 -4.81 3.18 15.00
CA THR A 263 -4.31 1.81 15.22
C THR A 263 -5.42 0.76 15.20
N GLY A 264 -6.64 1.12 15.60
CA GLY A 264 -7.80 0.22 15.59
C GLY A 264 -8.43 -0.04 14.22
N MET A 265 -7.88 0.52 13.13
CA MET A 265 -8.46 0.34 11.79
C MET A 265 -8.17 -1.06 11.26
N ILE A 266 -9.23 -1.85 11.06
CA ILE A 266 -9.16 -3.23 10.57
C ILE A 266 -9.04 -3.25 9.04
N CYS A 267 -8.28 -4.21 8.50
CA CYS A 267 -8.25 -4.51 7.07
C CYS A 267 -9.35 -5.52 6.74
N ASP A 268 -10.21 -5.16 5.79
CA ASP A 268 -11.29 -5.99 5.24
C ASP A 268 -11.03 -6.41 3.78
N GLY A 269 -9.76 -6.37 3.38
CA GLY A 269 -9.31 -6.69 2.01
C GLY A 269 -9.26 -5.47 1.09
N GLY A 270 -8.81 -5.69 -0.15
CA GLY A 270 -8.72 -4.65 -1.18
C GLY A 270 -10.07 -4.41 -1.83
N ASN A 271 -10.73 -3.31 -1.50
CA ASN A 271 -12.05 -2.95 -2.03
C ASN A 271 -12.20 -1.43 -2.17
N HIS A 272 -13.35 -0.97 -2.69
CA HIS A 272 -13.63 0.45 -2.91
C HIS A 272 -13.58 1.28 -1.61
N GLY A 273 -13.86 0.67 -0.45
CA GLY A 273 -13.75 1.31 0.87
C GLY A 273 -12.31 1.68 1.26
N CYS A 274 -11.28 1.11 0.58
CA CYS A 274 -9.89 1.51 0.78
C CYS A 274 -9.66 3.01 0.52
N VAL A 275 -10.48 3.64 -0.34
CA VAL A 275 -10.44 5.08 -0.58
C VAL A 275 -10.69 5.85 0.71
N MET A 276 -11.75 5.48 1.47
CA MET A 276 -12.07 6.15 2.75
C MET A 276 -10.98 5.91 3.81
N LYS A 277 -10.34 4.74 3.80
CA LYS A 277 -9.18 4.49 4.68
C LYS A 277 -7.98 5.37 4.32
N GLY A 278 -7.79 5.62 3.03
CA GLY A 278 -6.78 6.57 2.54
C GLY A 278 -7.10 8.03 2.91
N VAL A 279 -8.37 8.46 2.80
CA VAL A 279 -8.82 9.78 3.27
C VAL A 279 -8.51 9.93 4.76
N SER A 280 -8.94 8.97 5.59
CA SER A 280 -8.67 8.99 7.04
C SER A 280 -7.17 9.02 7.36
N ALA A 281 -6.35 8.30 6.58
CA ALA A 281 -4.89 8.30 6.77
C ALA A 281 -4.29 9.68 6.49
N VAL A 282 -4.70 10.34 5.40
CA VAL A 282 -4.23 11.70 5.05
C VAL A 282 -4.64 12.69 6.11
N ASP A 283 -5.93 12.76 6.46
CA ASP A 283 -6.45 13.69 7.47
C ASP A 283 -5.72 13.54 8.81
N THR A 284 -5.55 12.28 9.24
CA THR A 284 -4.86 11.97 10.51
C THR A 284 -3.38 12.35 10.45
N ALA A 285 -2.70 12.08 9.33
CA ALA A 285 -1.27 12.39 9.17
C ALA A 285 -1.01 13.89 9.26
N PHE A 286 -1.80 14.70 8.57
CA PHE A 286 -1.67 16.15 8.63
C PHE A 286 -1.95 16.69 10.04
N ARG A 287 -3.01 16.19 10.69
CA ARG A 287 -3.33 16.58 12.07
C ARG A 287 -2.24 16.15 13.05
N SER A 288 -1.72 14.92 12.90
CA SER A 288 -0.64 14.40 13.75
C SER A 288 0.66 15.20 13.57
N LYS A 289 0.98 15.59 12.33
CA LYS A 289 2.10 16.47 12.02
C LYS A 289 1.94 17.84 12.73
N ASP A 290 0.78 18.48 12.60
CA ASP A 290 0.53 19.81 13.21
C ASP A 290 0.70 19.78 14.73
N PHE A 291 0.16 18.75 15.41
CA PHE A 291 0.33 18.58 16.85
C PHE A 291 1.78 18.29 17.23
N ALA A 292 2.46 17.43 16.49
CA ALA A 292 3.86 17.10 16.75
C ALA A 292 4.78 18.32 16.62
N MET A 293 4.55 19.16 15.60
CA MET A 293 5.28 20.42 15.42
C MET A 293 4.98 21.45 16.49
N ALA A 294 3.81 21.36 17.14
CA ALA A 294 3.44 22.17 18.30
C ALA A 294 3.95 21.57 19.64
N GLY A 295 4.70 20.45 19.61
CA GLY A 295 5.27 19.80 20.80
C GLY A 295 4.35 18.80 21.50
N ILE A 296 3.24 18.39 20.86
CA ILE A 296 2.24 17.45 21.38
C ILE A 296 2.38 16.08 20.71
#